data_6cc6f539f22868acd70de8c28f2c0bee
#
_entry.id   6cc6f539f22868acd70de8c28f2c0bee
#
_cell.length_a   1.000
_cell.length_b   1.000
_cell.length_c   1.000
_cell.angle_alpha   90.00
_cell.angle_beta   90.00
_cell.angle_gamma   90.00
#
_symmetry.space_group_name_H-M   'P 1'
#
loop_
_entity.id
_entity.type
_entity.pdbx_description
1 polymer ?
#
loop_
_entity_poly.entity_id
_entity_poly.type
_entity_poly.pdbx_seq_one_letter_code
_entity_poly.pdbx_strand_id
1 'polypeptide(L)'
;MPIVTTQIKVYLPFLFVTFLAVLSSSLLNAADREKENRIATQSLQTLFVGEPIWLKHNKVEESGEFLGLLTTSSVAQFSIIMVHGTGQGPDTSYLIGPLREILSEKKCNTLSIQMPVLSDKAVYKDYLREFPAARNRIEAAITYLLSIQPNIPIIIVAHSMGSSMMMDWASQSGAANVHALVAIGLGAINEEHLLSMTFSPDKINVPVLDLFGEKDYEAVLWSAPIRKKNISSTNRKSRQMIVMKADHFFNNMEEDTADIIWSWLGALN
;
A
#
# COMPACT_ATOMS: atom_id res chain seq x y z
N MET A 1 -51.98 -38.71 -49.77
CA MET A 1 -50.63 -38.47 -49.26
C MET A 1 -50.61 -37.08 -48.62
N PRO A 2 -50.52 -36.93 -47.31
CA PRO A 2 -50.39 -35.61 -46.64
C PRO A 2 -48.91 -35.28 -46.53
N ILE A 3 -48.61 -34.01 -46.86
CA ILE A 3 -47.28 -33.40 -46.73
C ILE A 3 -47.11 -32.98 -45.28
N VAL A 4 -46.07 -33.53 -44.62
CA VAL A 4 -45.66 -33.16 -43.26
C VAL A 4 -44.69 -31.99 -43.37
N THR A 5 -45.14 -30.82 -42.93
CA THR A 5 -44.29 -29.61 -42.78
C THR A 5 -43.62 -29.62 -41.40
N THR A 6 -42.31 -29.86 -41.33
CA THR A 6 -41.51 -29.81 -40.10
C THR A 6 -41.21 -28.35 -39.79
N GLN A 7 -41.71 -27.86 -38.66
CA GLN A 7 -41.37 -26.54 -38.11
C GLN A 7 -40.04 -26.61 -37.37
N ILE A 8 -39.01 -25.94 -37.87
CA ILE A 8 -37.73 -25.75 -37.20
C ILE A 8 -37.90 -24.54 -36.27
N LYS A 9 -37.93 -24.78 -34.96
CA LYS A 9 -37.85 -23.72 -33.94
C LYS A 9 -36.41 -23.27 -33.78
N VAL A 10 -36.12 -22.04 -34.20
CA VAL A 10 -34.83 -21.40 -34.01
C VAL A 10 -34.74 -20.89 -32.57
N TYR A 11 -33.92 -21.54 -31.72
CA TYR A 11 -33.57 -21.09 -30.36
C TYR A 11 -32.19 -20.44 -30.36
N LEU A 12 -32.01 -19.29 -31.00
CA LEU A 12 -30.68 -18.70 -31.14
C LEU A 12 -30.51 -17.25 -30.60
N PRO A 13 -31.34 -16.66 -29.75
CA PRO A 13 -30.95 -15.38 -29.19
C PRO A 13 -30.61 -15.42 -27.69
N PHE A 14 -30.86 -16.51 -26.95
CA PHE A 14 -30.68 -16.46 -25.47
C PHE A 14 -29.25 -16.77 -24.98
N LEU A 15 -28.43 -17.47 -25.75
CA LEU A 15 -27.06 -17.78 -25.35
C LEU A 15 -26.09 -16.60 -25.52
N PHE A 16 -26.37 -15.66 -26.42
CA PHE A 16 -25.47 -14.52 -26.67
C PHE A 16 -25.57 -13.42 -25.63
N VAL A 17 -26.74 -13.24 -25.02
CA VAL A 17 -26.97 -12.22 -23.99
C VAL A 17 -26.35 -12.62 -22.65
N THR A 18 -26.38 -13.91 -22.31
CA THR A 18 -25.77 -14.41 -21.06
C THR A 18 -24.23 -14.41 -21.13
N PHE A 19 -23.63 -14.62 -22.30
CA PHE A 19 -22.18 -14.58 -22.45
C PHE A 19 -21.60 -13.16 -22.37
N LEU A 20 -22.34 -12.15 -22.87
CA LEU A 20 -21.96 -10.75 -22.76
C LEU A 20 -22.07 -10.21 -21.32
N ALA A 21 -23.07 -10.68 -20.56
CA ALA A 21 -23.27 -10.28 -19.16
C ALA A 21 -22.19 -10.85 -18.21
N VAL A 22 -21.66 -12.04 -18.51
CA VAL A 22 -20.56 -12.67 -17.72
C VAL A 22 -19.22 -11.99 -18.01
N LEU A 23 -18.98 -11.53 -19.24
CA LEU A 23 -17.79 -10.76 -19.59
C LEU A 23 -17.79 -9.34 -18.97
N SER A 24 -18.95 -8.72 -18.81
CA SER A 24 -19.08 -7.38 -18.19
C SER A 24 -18.86 -7.43 -16.68
N SER A 25 -19.17 -8.53 -16.00
CA SER A 25 -18.99 -8.65 -14.54
C SER A 25 -17.54 -8.95 -14.13
N SER A 26 -16.71 -9.48 -15.02
CA SER A 26 -15.29 -9.71 -14.76
C SER A 26 -14.42 -8.45 -14.94
N LEU A 27 -14.90 -7.43 -15.67
CA LEU A 27 -14.18 -6.17 -15.86
C LEU A 27 -14.34 -5.16 -14.72
N LEU A 28 -15.31 -5.37 -13.81
CA LEU A 28 -15.61 -4.46 -12.70
C LEU A 28 -14.70 -4.63 -11.47
N ASN A 29 -13.74 -5.54 -11.49
CA ASN A 29 -13.06 -6.01 -10.29
C ASN A 29 -11.52 -6.02 -10.32
N ALA A 30 -10.89 -5.47 -11.36
CA ALA A 30 -9.44 -5.30 -11.43
C ALA A 30 -9.03 -3.89 -11.02
N ALA A 31 -7.77 -3.71 -10.59
CA ALA A 31 -7.19 -2.40 -10.39
C ALA A 31 -7.48 -1.50 -11.61
N ASP A 32 -7.82 -0.24 -11.35
CA ASP A 32 -8.11 0.75 -12.40
C ASP A 32 -6.78 1.22 -13.03
N ARG A 33 -6.32 0.48 -14.02
CA ARG A 33 -5.05 0.76 -14.70
C ARG A 33 -5.02 2.13 -15.38
N GLU A 34 -6.13 2.61 -15.89
CA GLU A 34 -6.19 3.95 -16.47
C GLU A 34 -5.98 5.01 -15.38
N LYS A 35 -6.60 4.83 -14.22
CA LYS A 35 -6.40 5.70 -13.07
C LYS A 35 -4.96 5.62 -12.55
N GLU A 36 -4.38 4.43 -12.45
CA GLU A 36 -2.96 4.27 -12.08
C GLU A 36 -2.04 5.02 -13.06
N ASN A 37 -2.27 4.89 -14.37
CA ASN A 37 -1.47 5.57 -15.38
C ASN A 37 -1.63 7.10 -15.30
N ARG A 38 -2.84 7.61 -15.05
CA ARG A 38 -3.05 9.06 -14.84
C ARG A 38 -2.30 9.56 -13.61
N ILE A 39 -2.38 8.83 -12.49
CA ILE A 39 -1.67 9.17 -11.26
C ILE A 39 -0.15 9.12 -11.48
N ALA A 40 0.38 8.09 -12.14
CA ALA A 40 1.79 7.99 -12.48
C ALA A 40 2.24 9.18 -13.35
N THR A 41 1.45 9.55 -14.37
CA THR A 41 1.73 10.71 -15.23
C THR A 41 1.76 12.01 -14.44
N GLN A 42 0.80 12.21 -13.52
CA GLN A 42 0.78 13.37 -12.63
C GLN A 42 2.01 13.42 -11.73
N SER A 43 2.37 12.30 -11.10
CA SER A 43 3.55 12.22 -10.25
C SER A 43 4.85 12.57 -11.02
N LEU A 44 4.95 12.15 -12.28
CA LEU A 44 6.10 12.48 -13.12
C LEU A 44 6.16 13.98 -13.49
N GLN A 45 5.01 14.63 -13.65
CA GLN A 45 4.93 16.06 -13.97
C GLN A 45 5.28 16.97 -12.78
N THR A 46 5.06 16.50 -11.55
CA THR A 46 5.29 17.25 -10.32
C THR A 46 6.55 16.84 -9.57
N LEU A 47 7.31 15.87 -10.09
CA LEU A 47 8.51 15.34 -9.45
C LEU A 47 9.64 16.38 -9.46
N PHE A 48 10.04 16.87 -8.28
CA PHE A 48 11.18 17.77 -8.10
C PHE A 48 12.38 17.08 -7.47
N VAL A 49 12.17 16.04 -6.66
CA VAL A 49 13.22 15.33 -5.93
C VAL A 49 13.22 13.86 -6.32
N GLY A 50 14.39 13.32 -6.64
CA GLY A 50 14.57 11.92 -7.04
C GLY A 50 14.37 11.68 -8.52
N GLU A 51 14.35 10.41 -8.90
CA GLU A 51 14.22 9.95 -10.27
C GLU A 51 13.12 8.89 -10.41
N PRO A 52 12.39 8.86 -11.53
CA PRO A 52 11.42 7.81 -11.78
C PRO A 52 12.12 6.51 -12.20
N ILE A 53 11.65 5.41 -11.65
CA ILE A 53 12.03 4.05 -12.06
C ILE A 53 10.78 3.22 -12.34
N TRP A 54 10.91 2.25 -13.23
CA TRP A 54 9.83 1.31 -13.53
C TRP A 54 10.17 -0.06 -12.97
N LEU A 55 9.39 -0.48 -11.98
CA LEU A 55 9.56 -1.75 -11.29
C LEU A 55 8.68 -2.82 -11.93
N LYS A 56 9.24 -4.03 -12.07
CA LYS A 56 8.53 -5.20 -12.60
C LYS A 56 8.21 -6.17 -11.48
N HIS A 57 6.98 -6.59 -11.38
CA HIS A 57 6.67 -7.73 -10.54
C HIS A 57 6.80 -9.04 -11.33
N ASN A 58 7.40 -10.05 -10.69
CA ASN A 58 7.84 -11.28 -11.35
C ASN A 58 6.75 -12.35 -11.51
N LYS A 59 5.46 -12.04 -11.27
CA LYS A 59 4.39 -13.05 -11.35
C LYS A 59 3.56 -12.90 -12.62
N VAL A 60 3.37 -14.03 -13.30
CA VAL A 60 2.73 -14.18 -14.63
C VAL A 60 1.29 -13.64 -14.69
N GLU A 61 0.58 -13.58 -13.57
CA GLU A 61 -0.83 -13.13 -13.51
C GLU A 61 -1.00 -11.60 -13.53
N GLU A 62 0.06 -10.85 -13.33
CA GLU A 62 0.13 -9.39 -13.38
C GLU A 62 1.34 -8.94 -14.19
N SER A 63 1.36 -9.22 -15.49
CA SER A 63 2.42 -8.69 -16.35
C SER A 63 2.29 -7.17 -16.45
N GLY A 64 3.26 -6.43 -15.94
CA GLY A 64 3.28 -4.98 -16.03
C GLY A 64 4.37 -4.35 -15.19
N GLU A 65 4.62 -3.09 -15.49
CA GLU A 65 5.50 -2.23 -14.72
C GLU A 65 4.66 -1.25 -13.90
N PHE A 66 5.20 -0.81 -12.78
CA PHE A 66 4.60 0.24 -11.96
C PHE A 66 5.65 1.27 -11.57
N LEU A 67 5.20 2.49 -11.34
CA LEU A 67 6.09 3.61 -11.03
C LEU A 67 6.67 3.48 -9.62
N GLY A 68 7.98 3.69 -9.51
CA GLY A 68 8.69 3.99 -8.29
C GLY A 68 9.39 5.35 -8.42
N LEU A 69 9.46 6.10 -7.33
CA LEU A 69 10.21 7.35 -7.23
C LEU A 69 11.38 7.13 -6.28
N LEU A 70 12.59 7.09 -6.81
CA LEU A 70 13.81 6.78 -6.10
C LEU A 70 14.59 8.05 -5.77
N THR A 71 15.01 8.20 -4.53
CA THR A 71 16.01 9.19 -4.12
C THR A 71 17.11 8.45 -3.37
N THR A 72 18.35 8.61 -3.79
CA THR A 72 19.52 7.95 -3.17
C THR A 72 20.41 8.95 -2.46
N SER A 73 21.01 8.53 -1.36
CA SER A 73 22.01 9.28 -0.60
C SER A 73 23.28 8.45 -0.45
N SER A 74 24.44 9.03 -0.72
CA SER A 74 25.75 8.37 -0.54
C SER A 74 26.07 8.06 0.93
N VAL A 75 25.33 8.65 1.86
CA VAL A 75 25.49 8.50 3.32
C VAL A 75 24.26 7.87 3.96
N ALA A 76 23.46 7.15 3.17
CA ALA A 76 22.22 6.57 3.65
C ALA A 76 22.45 5.56 4.77
N GLN A 77 21.67 5.69 5.84
CA GLN A 77 21.63 4.76 6.96
C GLN A 77 20.49 3.75 6.83
N PHE A 78 19.44 4.11 6.10
CA PHE A 78 18.26 3.29 5.82
C PHE A 78 17.83 3.46 4.37
N SER A 79 17.23 2.42 3.81
CA SER A 79 16.46 2.48 2.56
C SER A 79 14.98 2.34 2.89
N ILE A 80 14.17 3.36 2.59
CA ILE A 80 12.77 3.43 3.00
C ILE A 80 11.86 3.22 1.78
N ILE A 81 11.08 2.13 1.79
CA ILE A 81 9.99 1.93 0.85
C ILE A 81 8.77 2.67 1.39
N MET A 82 8.15 3.50 0.57
CA MET A 82 6.98 4.28 0.96
C MET A 82 5.75 3.85 0.19
N VAL A 83 4.65 3.62 0.92
CA VAL A 83 3.42 3.00 0.44
C VAL A 83 2.24 3.91 0.73
N HIS A 84 1.62 4.43 -0.33
CA HIS A 84 0.52 5.40 -0.24
C HIS A 84 -0.84 4.75 0.09
N GLY A 85 -1.81 5.59 0.47
CA GLY A 85 -3.19 5.20 0.78
C GLY A 85 -4.11 5.08 -0.43
N THR A 86 -5.41 4.94 -0.14
CA THR A 86 -6.49 4.76 -1.12
C THR A 86 -6.53 5.88 -2.14
N GLY A 87 -6.51 5.52 -3.43
CA GLY A 87 -6.68 6.48 -4.54
C GLY A 87 -5.56 7.50 -4.71
N GLN A 88 -4.47 7.35 -3.99
CA GLN A 88 -3.30 8.23 -4.02
C GLN A 88 -2.23 7.70 -4.99
N GLY A 89 -1.09 8.36 -5.03
CA GLY A 89 0.08 7.98 -5.81
C GLY A 89 1.39 8.14 -5.04
N PRO A 90 2.52 7.74 -5.65
CA PRO A 90 3.83 7.75 -4.97
C PRO A 90 4.34 9.14 -4.63
N ASP A 91 3.80 10.20 -5.26
CA ASP A 91 4.15 11.60 -4.99
C ASP A 91 2.91 12.42 -4.54
N THR A 92 1.99 11.77 -3.83
CA THR A 92 0.82 12.48 -3.32
C THR A 92 1.24 13.65 -2.44
N SER A 93 0.58 14.81 -2.61
CA SER A 93 0.83 16.02 -1.80
C SER A 93 0.47 15.87 -0.31
N TYR A 94 -0.31 14.83 0.01
CA TYR A 94 -0.51 14.43 1.40
C TYR A 94 0.69 13.60 1.87
N LEU A 95 0.93 13.53 3.12
CA LEU A 95 1.96 12.84 3.89
C LEU A 95 3.11 12.13 3.12
N ILE A 96 2.80 11.20 2.20
CA ILE A 96 3.81 10.31 1.56
C ILE A 96 4.81 11.09 0.69
N GLY A 97 4.36 12.01 -0.16
CA GLY A 97 5.25 12.84 -0.99
C GLY A 97 6.19 13.69 -0.13
N PRO A 98 5.66 14.54 0.78
CA PRO A 98 6.50 15.33 1.69
C PRO A 98 7.42 14.46 2.57
N LEU A 99 6.95 13.35 3.14
CA LEU A 99 7.80 12.44 3.92
C LEU A 99 8.94 11.86 3.11
N ARG A 100 8.72 11.52 1.84
CA ARG A 100 9.76 11.03 0.93
C ARG A 100 10.91 12.01 0.81
N GLU A 101 10.59 13.29 0.65
CA GLU A 101 11.59 14.36 0.52
C GLU A 101 12.31 14.60 1.85
N ILE A 102 11.57 14.82 2.94
CA ILE A 102 12.13 15.08 4.27
C ILE A 102 13.04 13.93 4.74
N LEU A 103 12.62 12.68 4.57
CA LEU A 103 13.43 11.52 4.97
C LEU A 103 14.68 11.36 4.10
N SER A 104 14.64 11.78 2.83
CA SER A 104 15.83 11.78 1.98
C SER A 104 16.91 12.75 2.50
N GLU A 105 16.50 13.89 3.03
CA GLU A 105 17.40 14.87 3.68
C GLU A 105 17.97 14.33 5.01
N LYS A 106 17.26 13.41 5.68
CA LYS A 106 17.70 12.76 6.93
C LYS A 106 18.60 11.51 6.69
N LYS A 107 19.40 11.49 5.62
CA LYS A 107 20.31 10.39 5.28
C LYS A 107 19.58 9.05 5.05
N CYS A 108 18.45 9.08 4.38
CA CYS A 108 17.78 7.88 3.90
C CYS A 108 17.78 7.83 2.37
N ASN A 109 17.83 6.62 1.81
CA ASN A 109 17.28 6.41 0.49
C ASN A 109 15.77 6.33 0.62
N THR A 110 15.01 6.86 -0.32
CA THR A 110 13.56 6.68 -0.35
C THR A 110 13.12 6.10 -1.69
N LEU A 111 12.25 5.12 -1.67
CA LEU A 111 11.62 4.51 -2.83
C LEU A 111 10.11 4.52 -2.61
N SER A 112 9.43 5.56 -3.11
CA SER A 112 7.98 5.61 -3.05
C SER A 112 7.37 4.87 -4.23
N ILE A 113 6.48 3.92 -3.98
CA ILE A 113 5.96 3.00 -5.00
C ILE A 113 4.47 3.21 -5.26
N GLN A 114 4.08 3.10 -6.53
CA GLN A 114 2.68 3.08 -6.94
C GLN A 114 2.03 1.78 -6.46
N MET A 115 1.00 1.90 -5.62
CA MET A 115 0.16 0.80 -5.18
C MET A 115 -1.06 0.63 -6.10
N PRO A 116 -1.72 -0.55 -6.07
CA PRO A 116 -2.97 -0.74 -6.80
C PRO A 116 -4.01 0.28 -6.37
N VAL A 117 -4.69 0.90 -7.33
CA VAL A 117 -5.83 1.79 -7.07
C VAL A 117 -7.07 1.28 -7.75
N LEU A 118 -8.21 1.51 -7.12
CA LEU A 118 -9.53 1.19 -7.64
C LEU A 118 -10.24 2.46 -8.10
N SER A 119 -11.36 2.27 -8.79
CA SER A 119 -12.21 3.39 -9.21
C SER A 119 -12.71 4.21 -8.01
N ASP A 120 -13.13 5.46 -8.24
CA ASP A 120 -13.63 6.35 -7.18
C ASP A 120 -14.91 5.84 -6.51
N LYS A 121 -15.58 4.85 -7.10
CA LYS A 121 -16.78 4.19 -6.55
C LYS A 121 -16.46 3.03 -5.63
N ALA A 122 -15.22 2.58 -5.58
CA ALA A 122 -14.80 1.46 -4.75
C ALA A 122 -14.86 1.86 -3.27
N VAL A 123 -15.35 0.95 -2.45
CA VAL A 123 -15.33 1.10 -1.00
C VAL A 123 -14.09 0.41 -0.40
N TYR A 124 -13.80 0.72 0.84
CA TYR A 124 -12.57 0.26 1.50
C TYR A 124 -12.37 -1.27 1.43
N LYS A 125 -13.43 -2.07 1.64
CA LYS A 125 -13.38 -3.55 1.57
C LYS A 125 -13.06 -4.09 0.17
N ASP A 126 -13.31 -3.31 -0.87
CA ASP A 126 -13.03 -3.75 -2.24
C ASP A 126 -11.53 -3.88 -2.50
N TYR A 127 -10.72 -3.15 -1.74
CA TYR A 127 -9.26 -3.23 -1.81
C TYR A 127 -8.68 -4.56 -1.32
N LEU A 128 -9.42 -5.38 -0.57
CA LEU A 128 -8.95 -6.69 -0.11
C LEU A 128 -8.50 -7.59 -1.27
N ARG A 129 -9.15 -7.49 -2.41
CA ARG A 129 -8.79 -8.28 -3.61
C ARG A 129 -7.48 -7.83 -4.26
N GLU A 130 -7.03 -6.59 -3.98
CA GLU A 130 -5.78 -6.03 -4.49
C GLU A 130 -4.58 -6.33 -3.59
N PHE A 131 -4.78 -6.93 -2.44
CA PHE A 131 -3.69 -7.28 -1.52
C PHE A 131 -2.65 -8.21 -2.14
N PRO A 132 -3.01 -9.24 -2.96
CA PRO A 132 -2.01 -10.02 -3.69
C PRO A 132 -1.13 -9.17 -4.63
N ALA A 133 -1.72 -8.22 -5.35
CA ALA A 133 -0.99 -7.28 -6.20
C ALA A 133 -0.09 -6.36 -5.38
N ALA A 134 -0.61 -5.82 -4.28
CA ALA A 134 0.15 -5.00 -3.35
C ALA A 134 1.37 -5.73 -2.79
N ARG A 135 1.22 -7.00 -2.38
CA ARG A 135 2.35 -7.84 -1.94
C ARG A 135 3.42 -7.97 -3.01
N ASN A 136 3.03 -8.22 -4.26
CA ASN A 136 3.97 -8.35 -5.37
C ASN A 136 4.74 -7.05 -5.62
N ARG A 137 4.11 -5.88 -5.49
CA ARG A 137 4.77 -4.58 -5.64
C ARG A 137 5.75 -4.30 -4.50
N ILE A 138 5.41 -4.63 -3.26
CA ILE A 138 6.31 -4.51 -2.12
C ILE A 138 7.54 -5.43 -2.29
N GLU A 139 7.34 -6.68 -2.68
CA GLU A 139 8.44 -7.63 -2.94
C GLU A 139 9.36 -7.16 -4.09
N ALA A 140 8.80 -6.60 -5.15
CA ALA A 140 9.59 -6.04 -6.24
C ALA A 140 10.45 -4.85 -5.78
N ALA A 141 9.91 -3.98 -4.94
CA ALA A 141 10.64 -2.85 -4.37
C ALA A 141 11.78 -3.31 -3.44
N ILE A 142 11.52 -4.30 -2.59
CA ILE A 142 12.55 -4.91 -1.72
C ILE A 142 13.66 -5.52 -2.58
N THR A 143 13.30 -6.33 -3.57
CA THR A 143 14.25 -6.98 -4.48
C THR A 143 15.12 -5.93 -5.20
N TYR A 144 14.51 -4.85 -5.68
CA TYR A 144 15.22 -3.77 -6.33
C TYR A 144 16.22 -3.10 -5.38
N LEU A 145 15.82 -2.71 -4.18
CA LEU A 145 16.71 -2.07 -3.22
C LEU A 145 17.87 -3.00 -2.80
N LEU A 146 17.61 -4.28 -2.59
CA LEU A 146 18.67 -5.27 -2.31
C LEU A 146 19.64 -5.42 -3.47
N SER A 147 19.20 -5.24 -4.72
CA SER A 147 20.07 -5.34 -5.89
C SER A 147 21.05 -4.17 -6.02
N ILE A 148 20.64 -2.97 -5.58
CA ILE A 148 21.45 -1.76 -5.71
C ILE A 148 22.22 -1.40 -4.42
N GLN A 149 21.69 -1.78 -3.24
CA GLN A 149 22.26 -1.44 -1.93
C GLN A 149 22.01 -2.56 -0.89
N PRO A 150 22.63 -3.74 -1.04
CA PRO A 150 22.30 -4.93 -0.23
C PRO A 150 22.61 -4.79 1.26
N ASN A 151 23.48 -3.85 1.64
CA ASN A 151 23.93 -3.69 3.02
C ASN A 151 23.20 -2.59 3.81
N ILE A 152 22.26 -1.89 3.18
CA ILE A 152 21.49 -0.84 3.86
C ILE A 152 20.16 -1.44 4.35
N PRO A 153 19.84 -1.31 5.66
CA PRO A 153 18.60 -1.83 6.23
C PRO A 153 17.38 -1.25 5.55
N ILE A 154 16.44 -2.11 5.14
CA ILE A 154 15.18 -1.70 4.50
C ILE A 154 14.11 -1.49 5.55
N ILE A 155 13.42 -0.35 5.46
CA ILE A 155 12.26 0.02 6.27
C ILE A 155 11.07 0.19 5.33
N ILE A 156 9.86 -0.17 5.75
CA ILE A 156 8.65 0.18 5.01
C ILE A 156 7.84 1.17 5.82
N VAL A 157 7.53 2.31 5.22
CA VAL A 157 6.64 3.36 5.77
C VAL A 157 5.38 3.39 4.93
N ALA A 158 4.23 3.17 5.55
CA ALA A 158 2.96 3.06 4.85
C ALA A 158 1.88 3.92 5.50
N HIS A 159 0.95 4.42 4.70
CA HIS A 159 -0.16 5.25 5.16
C HIS A 159 -1.52 4.66 4.80
N SER A 160 -2.47 4.70 5.75
CA SER A 160 -3.87 4.35 5.55
C SER A 160 -4.05 2.94 4.95
N MET A 161 -4.70 2.79 3.79
CA MET A 161 -4.82 1.52 3.06
C MET A 161 -3.45 0.89 2.77
N GLY A 162 -2.45 1.69 2.47
CA GLY A 162 -1.08 1.21 2.30
C GLY A 162 -0.54 0.52 3.56
N SER A 163 -0.87 1.03 4.75
CA SER A 163 -0.54 0.36 6.02
C SER A 163 -1.20 -1.01 6.13
N SER A 164 -2.46 -1.14 5.70
CA SER A 164 -3.17 -2.43 5.68
C SER A 164 -2.53 -3.41 4.69
N MET A 165 -2.16 -2.94 3.48
CA MET A 165 -1.46 -3.73 2.47
C MET A 165 -0.08 -4.20 2.96
N MET A 166 0.69 -3.31 3.60
CA MET A 166 1.98 -3.62 4.20
C MET A 166 1.85 -4.67 5.32
N MET A 167 0.89 -4.52 6.22
CA MET A 167 0.67 -5.46 7.33
C MET A 167 0.20 -6.83 6.83
N ASP A 168 -0.63 -6.87 5.78
CA ASP A 168 -1.00 -8.13 5.12
C ASP A 168 0.25 -8.81 4.51
N TRP A 169 1.07 -8.08 3.77
CA TRP A 169 2.34 -8.57 3.25
C TRP A 169 3.23 -9.12 4.37
N ALA A 170 3.43 -8.35 5.43
CA ALA A 170 4.28 -8.75 6.54
C ALA A 170 3.76 -10.01 7.26
N SER A 171 2.44 -10.17 7.39
CA SER A 171 1.82 -11.35 7.96
C SER A 171 2.02 -12.62 7.12
N GLN A 172 2.20 -12.49 5.80
CA GLN A 172 2.44 -13.61 4.90
C GLN A 172 3.94 -13.95 4.78
N SER A 173 4.80 -12.93 4.72
CA SER A 173 6.25 -13.06 4.49
C SER A 173 7.08 -13.15 5.76
N GLY A 174 6.51 -12.87 6.94
CA GLY A 174 7.26 -12.66 8.18
C GLY A 174 8.12 -11.40 8.16
N ALA A 175 7.84 -10.47 7.24
CA ALA A 175 8.64 -9.26 6.96
C ALA A 175 10.10 -9.59 6.59
N ALA A 176 10.31 -10.65 5.79
CA ALA A 176 11.63 -11.08 5.36
C ALA A 176 12.38 -9.94 4.64
N ASN A 177 13.68 -9.82 4.92
CA ASN A 177 14.57 -8.78 4.36
C ASN A 177 14.21 -7.33 4.72
N VAL A 178 13.34 -7.11 5.68
CA VAL A 178 12.95 -5.79 6.17
C VAL A 178 13.33 -5.66 7.64
N HIS A 179 13.82 -4.48 8.05
CA HIS A 179 14.35 -4.21 9.39
C HIS A 179 13.27 -3.71 10.35
N ALA A 180 12.33 -2.92 9.85
CA ALA A 180 11.22 -2.37 10.63
C ALA A 180 10.06 -1.92 9.73
N LEU A 181 8.88 -1.79 10.32
CA LEU A 181 7.66 -1.34 9.68
C LEU A 181 7.11 -0.10 10.40
N VAL A 182 6.65 0.87 9.63
CA VAL A 182 5.94 2.06 10.15
C VAL A 182 4.55 2.10 9.52
N ALA A 183 3.52 1.89 10.32
CA ALA A 183 2.13 1.93 9.91
C ALA A 183 1.51 3.24 10.38
N ILE A 184 1.14 4.13 9.46
CA ILE A 184 0.55 5.43 9.75
C ILE A 184 -0.94 5.36 9.43
N GLY A 185 -1.81 5.72 10.39
CA GLY A 185 -3.27 5.69 10.20
C GLY A 185 -3.78 4.29 9.86
N LEU A 186 -3.20 3.25 10.48
CA LEU A 186 -3.60 1.85 10.25
C LEU A 186 -5.00 1.59 10.79
N GLY A 187 -5.89 1.17 9.94
CA GLY A 187 -7.26 0.83 10.28
C GLY A 187 -8.21 1.15 9.15
N ALA A 188 -9.49 1.11 9.45
CA ALA A 188 -10.56 1.43 8.53
C ALA A 188 -11.26 2.74 8.91
N ILE A 189 -12.13 3.25 8.04
CA ILE A 189 -12.94 4.43 8.32
C ILE A 189 -13.98 4.15 9.40
N ASN A 190 -14.50 2.91 9.47
CA ASN A 190 -15.51 2.49 10.43
C ASN A 190 -15.29 1.03 10.89
N GLU A 191 -16.04 0.60 11.91
CA GLU A 191 -15.92 -0.72 12.54
C GLU A 191 -16.18 -1.89 11.57
N GLU A 192 -17.08 -1.74 10.61
CA GLU A 192 -17.43 -2.78 9.63
C GLU A 192 -16.27 -3.14 8.71
N HIS A 193 -15.24 -2.31 8.64
CA HIS A 193 -14.13 -2.40 7.71
C HIS A 193 -12.78 -2.60 8.41
N LEU A 194 -12.77 -3.20 9.60
CA LEU A 194 -11.55 -3.44 10.38
C LEU A 194 -10.61 -4.46 9.71
N LEU A 195 -9.91 -4.01 8.68
CA LEU A 195 -8.86 -4.81 8.03
C LEU A 195 -7.66 -5.07 8.95
N SER A 196 -7.45 -4.22 9.94
CA SER A 196 -6.40 -4.39 10.96
C SER A 196 -6.57 -5.64 11.82
N MET A 197 -7.75 -6.28 11.80
CA MET A 197 -8.02 -7.52 12.51
C MET A 197 -7.69 -8.77 11.69
N THR A 198 -7.40 -8.64 10.39
CA THR A 198 -7.10 -9.78 9.51
C THR A 198 -5.63 -10.17 9.50
N PHE A 199 -4.77 -9.37 10.14
CA PHE A 199 -3.34 -9.65 10.17
C PHE A 199 -3.00 -10.65 11.27
N SER A 200 -2.05 -11.54 10.98
CA SER A 200 -1.44 -12.44 11.95
C SER A 200 -0.18 -11.79 12.52
N PRO A 201 -0.29 -10.94 13.56
CA PRO A 201 0.86 -10.19 14.06
C PRO A 201 1.93 -11.10 14.64
N ASP A 202 1.57 -12.30 15.11
CA ASP A 202 2.47 -13.33 15.61
C ASP A 202 3.49 -13.83 14.59
N LYS A 203 3.23 -13.59 13.30
CA LYS A 203 4.18 -13.92 12.21
C LYS A 203 5.17 -12.79 11.91
N ILE A 204 4.95 -11.59 12.45
CA ILE A 204 5.79 -10.42 12.18
C ILE A 204 6.89 -10.36 13.23
N ASN A 205 8.14 -10.60 12.84
CA ASN A 205 9.27 -10.68 13.76
C ASN A 205 10.10 -9.38 13.88
N VAL A 206 9.74 -8.35 13.12
CA VAL A 206 10.43 -7.06 13.10
C VAL A 206 9.71 -6.02 13.95
N PRO A 207 10.41 -4.97 14.44
CA PRO A 207 9.78 -3.86 15.13
C PRO A 207 8.72 -3.17 14.27
N VAL A 208 7.61 -2.82 14.88
CA VAL A 208 6.50 -2.06 14.26
C VAL A 208 6.28 -0.76 15.00
N LEU A 209 6.27 0.36 14.29
CA LEU A 209 5.80 1.64 14.78
C LEU A 209 4.39 1.87 14.24
N ASP A 210 3.39 1.92 15.12
CA ASP A 210 2.01 2.27 14.81
C ASP A 210 1.78 3.74 15.16
N LEU A 211 1.70 4.60 14.15
CA LEU A 211 1.44 6.03 14.28
C LEU A 211 0.01 6.36 13.88
N PHE A 212 -0.66 7.21 14.63
CA PHE A 212 -1.96 7.75 14.23
C PHE A 212 -2.19 9.14 14.80
N GLY A 213 -3.05 9.91 14.15
CA GLY A 213 -3.40 11.25 14.57
C GLY A 213 -4.33 11.25 15.78
N GLU A 214 -4.22 12.26 16.65
CA GLU A 214 -5.18 12.49 17.76
C GLU A 214 -6.62 12.63 17.23
N LYS A 215 -6.78 13.17 16.00
CA LYS A 215 -8.05 13.40 15.32
C LYS A 215 -8.22 12.48 14.11
N ASP A 216 -7.63 11.30 14.16
CA ASP A 216 -7.75 10.28 13.11
C ASP A 216 -9.18 9.75 13.01
N TYR A 217 -9.47 8.94 11.99
CA TYR A 217 -10.76 8.31 11.84
C TYR A 217 -11.17 7.49 13.06
N GLU A 218 -12.45 7.48 13.35
CA GLU A 218 -13.01 6.80 14.53
C GLU A 218 -12.56 5.34 14.65
N ALA A 219 -12.55 4.59 13.54
CA ALA A 219 -12.10 3.20 13.55
C ALA A 219 -10.60 3.05 13.84
N VAL A 220 -9.77 4.01 13.42
CA VAL A 220 -8.34 4.04 13.77
C VAL A 220 -8.17 4.24 15.27
N LEU A 221 -8.88 5.22 15.83
CA LEU A 221 -8.83 5.52 17.27
C LEU A 221 -9.37 4.35 18.11
N TRP A 222 -10.53 3.82 17.73
CA TRP A 222 -11.17 2.71 18.42
C TRP A 222 -10.31 1.43 18.42
N SER A 223 -9.68 1.10 17.31
CA SER A 223 -8.85 -0.10 17.20
C SER A 223 -7.44 0.05 17.79
N ALA A 224 -7.02 1.25 18.18
CA ALA A 224 -5.68 1.51 18.69
C ALA A 224 -5.26 0.63 19.88
N PRO A 225 -6.10 0.36 20.93
CA PRO A 225 -5.72 -0.51 22.03
C PRO A 225 -5.43 -1.95 21.60
N ILE A 226 -6.23 -2.48 20.64
CA ILE A 226 -6.04 -3.83 20.09
C ILE A 226 -4.75 -3.89 19.29
N ARG A 227 -4.48 -2.90 18.43
CA ARG A 227 -3.24 -2.81 17.66
C ARG A 227 -2.03 -2.74 18.57
N LYS A 228 -2.08 -1.89 19.63
CA LYS A 228 -1.00 -1.78 20.61
C LYS A 228 -0.67 -3.13 21.24
N LYS A 229 -1.68 -3.88 21.67
CA LYS A 229 -1.51 -5.22 22.23
C LYS A 229 -0.83 -6.15 21.22
N ASN A 230 -1.31 -6.17 20.00
CA ASN A 230 -0.82 -7.04 18.94
C ASN A 230 0.66 -6.75 18.59
N ILE A 231 1.02 -5.51 18.30
CA ILE A 231 2.41 -5.17 17.94
C ILE A 231 3.39 -5.35 19.10
N SER A 232 2.94 -5.13 20.36
CA SER A 232 3.80 -5.30 21.54
C SER A 232 4.12 -6.77 21.82
N SER A 233 3.26 -7.70 21.36
CA SER A 233 3.50 -9.14 21.50
C SER A 233 4.52 -9.68 20.49
N THR A 234 4.76 -8.98 19.39
CA THR A 234 5.65 -9.43 18.29
C THR A 234 7.09 -9.05 18.50
N ASN A 235 7.34 -7.82 18.95
CA ASN A 235 8.69 -7.32 19.17
C ASN A 235 8.71 -6.26 20.27
N ARG A 236 9.64 -6.42 21.25
CA ARG A 236 9.77 -5.48 22.38
C ARG A 236 10.16 -4.05 21.99
N LYS A 237 10.72 -3.85 20.80
CA LYS A 237 11.06 -2.53 20.25
C LYS A 237 9.87 -1.88 19.52
N SER A 238 8.77 -2.61 19.31
CA SER A 238 7.54 -2.04 18.74
C SER A 238 6.97 -0.95 19.64
N ARG A 239 6.38 0.08 19.01
CA ARG A 239 5.79 1.23 19.71
C ARG A 239 4.49 1.63 19.03
N GLN A 240 3.59 2.20 19.83
CA GLN A 240 2.43 2.93 19.34
C GLN A 240 2.52 4.36 19.84
N MET A 241 2.34 5.33 18.93
CA MET A 241 2.46 6.75 19.23
C MET A 241 1.32 7.54 18.61
N ILE A 242 0.85 8.55 19.31
CA ILE A 242 -0.19 9.48 18.85
C ILE A 242 0.50 10.78 18.45
N VAL A 243 0.21 11.26 17.24
CA VAL A 243 0.67 12.58 16.79
C VAL A 243 -0.41 13.59 17.17
N MET A 244 -0.07 14.44 18.12
CA MET A 244 -1.01 15.44 18.66
C MET A 244 -1.45 16.42 17.58
N LYS A 245 -2.73 16.76 17.57
CA LYS A 245 -3.40 17.65 16.59
C LYS A 245 -3.52 17.10 15.18
N ALA A 246 -2.80 16.04 14.80
CA ALA A 246 -2.90 15.43 13.48
C ALA A 246 -4.28 14.81 13.25
N ASP A 247 -4.79 14.98 12.02
CA ASP A 247 -5.89 14.22 11.46
C ASP A 247 -5.37 12.97 10.73
N HIS A 248 -6.23 12.28 9.99
CA HIS A 248 -5.84 11.10 9.21
C HIS A 248 -4.80 11.41 8.11
N PHE A 249 -4.78 12.63 7.58
CA PHE A 249 -3.89 13.03 6.49
C PHE A 249 -2.58 13.67 6.96
N PHE A 250 -2.45 13.93 8.26
CA PHE A 250 -1.26 14.54 8.87
C PHE A 250 -0.88 15.89 8.23
N ASN A 251 -1.87 16.65 7.80
CA ASN A 251 -1.66 17.94 7.17
C ASN A 251 -0.87 18.90 8.08
N ASN A 252 0.24 19.45 7.57
CA ASN A 252 1.19 20.30 8.29
C ASN A 252 1.86 19.61 9.50
N MET A 253 1.94 18.27 9.50
CA MET A 253 2.60 17.46 10.53
C MET A 253 3.68 16.54 9.93
N GLU A 254 4.07 16.78 8.68
CA GLU A 254 4.98 15.92 7.92
C GLU A 254 6.38 15.92 8.54
N GLU A 255 6.89 17.09 8.96
CA GLU A 255 8.17 17.22 9.66
C GLU A 255 8.15 16.51 11.02
N ASP A 256 7.13 16.78 11.84
CA ASP A 256 6.99 16.12 13.14
C ASP A 256 6.91 14.59 12.98
N THR A 257 6.19 14.13 11.96
CA THR A 257 6.06 12.70 11.65
C THR A 257 7.40 12.09 11.21
N ALA A 258 8.14 12.80 10.36
CA ALA A 258 9.48 12.38 9.94
C ALA A 258 10.46 12.31 11.12
N ASP A 259 10.41 13.27 12.03
CA ASP A 259 11.24 13.31 13.24
C ASP A 259 10.92 12.16 14.20
N ILE A 260 9.65 11.83 14.37
CA ILE A 260 9.22 10.67 15.15
C ILE A 260 9.78 9.37 14.54
N ILE A 261 9.60 9.19 13.23
CA ILE A 261 10.09 8.02 12.51
C ILE A 261 11.61 7.92 12.64
N TRP A 262 12.33 9.00 12.35
CA TRP A 262 13.79 9.04 12.41
C TRP A 262 14.34 8.74 13.81
N SER A 263 13.74 9.36 14.84
CA SER A 263 14.12 9.14 16.24
C SER A 263 13.89 7.69 16.68
N TRP A 264 12.76 7.10 16.26
CA TRP A 264 12.47 5.69 16.58
C TRP A 264 13.42 4.74 15.86
N LEU A 265 13.73 4.97 14.59
CA LEU A 265 14.70 4.15 13.84
C LEU A 265 16.08 4.22 14.48
N GLY A 266 16.53 5.38 14.94
CA GLY A 266 17.78 5.56 15.67
C GLY A 266 17.86 4.74 16.97
N ALA A 267 16.73 4.50 17.63
CA ALA A 267 16.63 3.68 18.84
C ALA A 267 16.56 2.15 18.57
N LEU A 268 16.51 1.74 17.31
CA LEU A 268 16.54 0.32 16.92
C LEU A 268 17.96 -0.25 16.84
N ASN A 269 18.96 0.61 16.69
CA ASN A 269 20.38 0.25 16.58
C ASN A 269 20.98 -0.16 17.94
#